data_8d23f7841ba365457ac1761f1fe6ba59
#
_entry.id   8d23f7841ba365457ac1761f1fe6ba59
#
_cell.length_a   1.000
_cell.length_b   1.000
_cell.length_c   1.000
_cell.angle_alpha   90.00
_cell.angle_beta   90.00
_cell.angle_gamma   90.00
#
_symmetry.space_group_name_H-M   'P 1'
#
loop_
_entity.id
_entity.type
_entity.pdbx_description
1 polymer ?
#
loop_
_entity_poly.entity_id
_entity_poly.type
_entity_poly.pdbx_seq_one_letter_code
_entity_poly.pdbx_strand_id
1 'polypeptide(L)'
;MATKGTIITYQYPILGGSIGCSATPKASPSYPAYDLAKSTFTWEIANQNVVTNETTFNWSLTVQSYSNSLTSAEDYLYVDEIYIQDATVSYSKVTLHYDGDAKSVGIGKTVKVASGSFTMSHKEDGKLSFPMYIRAAMHVGDFYSDYAIETTNTVTPTDISRHAMIYTYDGFGRFTDEDSPVIKYAVPSGLTGYIYLSLDGKATSEDTTPRAVTGAGDYTYEFTQAEREKLWTIQNPDGVTEKQVKFYIRSVSNIDGQTYHEPLSAILNIINYMPTLQPRVWDSNEDAVTRLTGNNNKLVRYVSNASFETGGEAHKGATINIQTTTNAGIPLDGPSGVFEKVTSPKFNFVIRDNYGRITTNEKSFVVPSEFVEYVKLTCSSSATEMTADGDVEVTLTGMYFNGDFGNKVNRLRMSFDLYKNNEQFNHNDWGYIDNNNKGTWTYDSSTSTYSYTFTITGLEYLSVYELVIKVSDEVAVNGVEARSILASRPIFDWGRTDFNFNVPVTIQGGQVPTIVEQGTHWSGWNYRKWSDGLAECWMTLEVETAVNTATNANWYSSGELSATNLSFPFTFTSRPTVTVQTMPTGSSWCIVFPSNTTGSTTKTGSYQLNSMSSTTTRKHLLAYDVKGYWY
;
A
#
# COMPACT_ATOMS: atom_id res chain seq x y z
N MET A 1 33.41 6.02 25.36
CA MET A 1 34.63 5.23 25.25
C MET A 1 35.24 5.42 23.87
N ALA A 2 36.56 5.42 23.78
CA ALA A 2 37.22 5.79 22.53
C ALA A 2 37.73 4.57 21.77
N THR A 3 37.53 4.54 20.46
CA THR A 3 38.13 3.55 19.56
C THR A 3 39.47 3.99 19.00
N LYS A 4 39.82 5.24 19.17
CA LYS A 4 41.10 5.85 18.77
C LYS A 4 41.42 7.07 19.65
N GLY A 5 42.66 7.44 19.70
CA GLY A 5 43.12 8.63 20.42
C GLY A 5 44.43 9.19 19.92
N THR A 6 44.73 10.36 20.40
CA THR A 6 45.98 11.08 20.06
C THR A 6 46.56 11.70 21.31
N ILE A 7 47.85 11.53 21.52
CA ILE A 7 48.64 12.17 22.56
C ILE A 7 49.62 13.11 21.87
N ILE A 8 49.62 14.38 22.27
CA ILE A 8 50.52 15.40 21.72
C ILE A 8 51.44 15.86 22.85
N THR A 9 52.72 15.92 22.56
CA THR A 9 53.74 16.44 23.47
C THR A 9 54.64 17.42 22.75
N TYR A 10 54.90 18.54 23.38
CA TYR A 10 55.79 19.58 22.92
C TYR A 10 57.08 19.52 23.76
N GLN A 11 58.22 19.60 23.09
CA GLN A 11 59.54 19.64 23.71
C GLN A 11 60.06 21.06 23.64
N TYR A 12 60.63 21.53 24.74
CA TYR A 12 61.18 22.86 24.86
C TYR A 12 62.53 22.86 25.62
N PRO A 13 63.44 23.77 25.33
CA PRO A 13 64.72 23.83 26.04
C PRO A 13 64.53 24.35 27.47
N ILE A 14 65.29 23.79 28.39
CA ILE A 14 65.41 24.21 29.78
C ILE A 14 66.84 24.75 30.01
N LEU A 15 66.99 25.78 30.89
CA LEU A 15 68.28 26.27 31.31
C LEU A 15 69.17 25.14 31.85
N GLY A 16 70.39 25.02 31.30
CA GLY A 16 71.35 23.98 31.68
C GLY A 16 71.48 22.82 30.69
N GLY A 17 70.87 22.96 29.47
CA GLY A 17 71.11 22.04 28.36
C GLY A 17 70.18 20.82 28.37
N SER A 18 69.11 20.82 29.16
CA SER A 18 68.10 19.78 29.15
C SER A 18 66.85 20.12 28.35
N ILE A 19 66.05 19.14 28.03
CA ILE A 19 64.76 19.31 27.32
C ILE A 19 63.62 19.01 28.29
N GLY A 20 62.65 19.92 28.33
CA GLY A 20 61.39 19.73 29.04
C GLY A 20 60.28 19.31 28.10
N CYS A 21 59.25 18.67 28.65
CA CYS A 21 58.07 18.23 27.92
C CYS A 21 56.79 18.84 28.49
N SER A 22 55.85 19.12 27.64
CA SER A 22 54.56 19.65 28.01
C SER A 22 53.46 19.17 27.05
N ALA A 23 52.24 19.00 27.53
CA ALA A 23 51.06 18.72 26.72
C ALA A 23 50.56 19.98 25.96
N THR A 24 51.03 21.16 26.33
CA THR A 24 50.69 22.42 25.66
C THR A 24 51.96 23.13 25.16
N PRO A 25 51.86 23.86 24.03
CA PRO A 25 53.01 24.66 23.55
C PRO A 25 53.46 25.62 24.64
N LYS A 26 54.77 25.73 24.82
CA LYS A 26 55.39 26.68 25.75
C LYS A 26 55.97 27.87 25.00
N ALA A 27 55.43 29.03 25.22
CA ALA A 27 56.04 30.29 24.85
C ALA A 27 56.53 30.98 26.12
N SER A 28 57.82 31.19 26.27
CA SER A 28 58.38 31.92 27.42
C SER A 28 59.08 33.21 26.96
N PRO A 29 58.80 34.36 27.59
CA PRO A 29 59.42 35.63 27.22
C PRO A 29 60.90 35.78 27.63
N SER A 30 61.39 34.85 28.48
CA SER A 30 62.74 34.99 29.07
C SER A 30 63.82 34.11 28.45
N TYR A 31 63.49 33.27 27.54
CA TYR A 31 64.34 32.47 26.67
C TYR A 31 63.67 32.38 25.32
N PRO A 32 64.43 32.18 24.26
CA PRO A 32 63.85 31.75 23.03
C PRO A 32 63.32 30.32 23.23
N ALA A 33 62.37 30.21 24.09
CA ALA A 33 61.66 29.00 24.38
C ALA A 33 60.63 28.77 23.30
N TYR A 34 61.14 28.44 22.16
CA TYR A 34 60.33 27.86 21.12
C TYR A 34 60.28 26.35 21.40
N ASP A 35 59.09 25.75 21.23
CA ASP A 35 59.02 24.29 21.21
C ASP A 35 60.04 23.79 20.16
N LEU A 36 60.87 22.83 20.54
CA LEU A 36 61.85 22.25 19.64
C LEU A 36 61.20 21.25 18.70
N ALA A 37 60.27 20.50 19.21
CA ALA A 37 59.51 19.51 18.45
C ALA A 37 58.10 19.28 19.02
N LYS A 38 57.27 18.75 18.17
CA LYS A 38 55.95 18.25 18.49
C LYS A 38 55.94 16.77 18.17
N SER A 39 55.74 15.93 19.19
CA SER A 39 55.48 14.51 19.00
C SER A 39 54.01 14.24 19.05
N THR A 40 53.52 13.47 18.09
CA THR A 40 52.13 13.07 18.02
C THR A 40 52.06 11.56 17.98
N PHE A 41 51.57 11.00 19.05
CA PHE A 41 51.28 9.58 19.14
C PHE A 41 49.80 9.36 18.89
N THR A 42 49.48 8.46 17.97
CA THR A 42 48.09 8.08 17.65
C THR A 42 47.94 6.58 17.92
N TRP A 43 46.78 6.22 18.40
CA TRP A 43 46.42 4.83 18.56
C TRP A 43 44.97 4.63 18.09
N GLU A 44 44.65 3.40 17.64
CA GLU A 44 43.32 2.97 17.28
C GLU A 44 43.15 1.48 17.63
N ILE A 45 41.92 1.08 17.91
CA ILE A 45 41.62 -0.33 18.13
C ILE A 45 41.68 -1.05 16.77
N ALA A 46 42.57 -2.00 16.65
CA ALA A 46 42.69 -2.86 15.47
C ALA A 46 41.74 -4.07 15.56
N ASN A 47 41.63 -4.66 16.76
CA ASN A 47 40.74 -5.80 16.99
C ASN A 47 40.36 -5.88 18.47
N GLN A 48 39.17 -6.40 18.75
CA GLN A 48 38.75 -6.81 20.09
C GLN A 48 38.30 -8.26 20.03
N ASN A 49 38.94 -9.11 20.85
CA ASN A 49 38.63 -10.51 20.91
C ASN A 49 37.79 -10.81 22.17
N VAL A 50 36.50 -11.06 21.96
CA VAL A 50 35.55 -11.36 23.04
C VAL A 50 35.90 -12.65 23.77
N VAL A 51 36.47 -13.66 23.07
CA VAL A 51 36.84 -14.96 23.65
C VAL A 51 38.03 -14.83 24.58
N THR A 52 39.11 -14.21 24.14
CA THR A 52 40.33 -14.04 24.95
C THR A 52 40.26 -12.83 25.87
N ASN A 53 39.25 -11.96 25.72
CA ASN A 53 39.11 -10.73 26.50
C ASN A 53 40.26 -9.74 26.28
N GLU A 54 40.69 -9.59 25.04
CA GLU A 54 41.85 -8.80 24.68
C GLU A 54 41.53 -7.79 23.60
N THR A 55 42.16 -6.62 23.67
CA THR A 55 42.15 -5.61 22.61
C THR A 55 43.54 -5.45 22.04
N THR A 56 43.63 -5.52 20.70
CA THR A 56 44.82 -5.20 19.95
C THR A 56 44.71 -3.76 19.46
N PHE A 57 45.74 -2.99 19.73
CA PHE A 57 45.87 -1.61 19.32
C PHE A 57 46.91 -1.48 18.22
N ASN A 58 46.62 -0.72 17.18
CA ASN A 58 47.62 -0.16 16.28
C ASN A 58 48.03 1.21 16.76
N TRP A 59 49.28 1.54 16.63
CA TRP A 59 49.80 2.82 17.02
C TRP A 59 50.78 3.38 16.01
N SER A 60 50.94 4.72 15.98
CA SER A 60 52.00 5.38 15.24
C SER A 60 52.49 6.62 15.99
N LEU A 61 53.76 6.86 15.91
CA LEU A 61 54.41 8.06 16.41
C LEU A 61 54.93 8.89 15.23
N THR A 62 54.51 10.15 15.17
CA THR A 62 55.07 11.15 14.26
C THR A 62 55.75 12.23 15.08
N VAL A 63 56.89 12.73 14.60
CA VAL A 63 57.61 13.87 15.19
C VAL A 63 57.69 14.96 14.14
N GLN A 64 57.32 16.17 14.55
CA GLN A 64 57.45 17.40 13.75
C GLN A 64 58.51 18.28 14.41
N SER A 65 59.54 18.67 13.67
CA SER A 65 60.50 19.66 14.15
C SER A 65 59.99 21.10 13.93
N TYR A 66 60.27 21.98 14.87
CA TYR A 66 59.95 23.41 14.75
C TYR A 66 61.17 24.18 14.28
N SER A 67 61.11 24.70 13.06
CA SER A 67 62.24 25.36 12.39
C SER A 67 62.80 26.60 13.11
N ASN A 68 62.00 27.24 13.95
CA ASN A 68 62.39 28.48 14.62
C ASN A 68 63.32 28.27 15.83
N SER A 69 63.49 27.02 16.23
CA SER A 69 64.29 26.66 17.42
C SER A 69 65.66 26.09 17.08
N LEU A 70 65.91 25.78 15.82
CA LEU A 70 67.10 25.15 15.32
C LEU A 70 67.79 26.07 14.41
N THR A 71 69.04 26.37 14.73
CA THR A 71 69.80 27.47 14.11
C THR A 71 70.85 26.98 13.12
N SER A 72 71.08 25.71 12.98
CA SER A 72 72.00 25.09 12.05
C SER A 72 71.42 24.00 11.21
N ALA A 73 71.95 23.67 10.06
CA ALA A 73 71.55 22.54 9.21
C ALA A 73 71.90 21.19 9.80
N GLU A 74 72.68 21.19 10.86
CA GLU A 74 73.10 19.96 11.58
C GLU A 74 72.17 19.60 12.76
N ASP A 75 71.23 20.50 13.11
CA ASP A 75 70.26 20.26 14.15
C ASP A 75 69.20 19.25 13.65
N TYR A 76 69.05 18.18 14.39
CA TYR A 76 68.07 17.13 14.05
C TYR A 76 67.44 16.52 15.30
N LEU A 77 66.23 16.02 15.14
CA LEU A 77 65.53 15.27 16.14
C LEU A 77 65.59 13.79 15.78
N TYR A 78 65.93 12.96 16.73
CA TYR A 78 65.83 11.52 16.56
C TYR A 78 65.19 10.86 17.79
N VAL A 79 64.56 9.74 17.57
CA VAL A 79 63.87 8.97 18.60
C VAL A 79 64.63 7.63 18.77
N ASP A 80 65.26 7.46 19.93
CA ASP A 80 66.04 6.27 20.24
C ASP A 80 65.14 5.17 20.79
N GLU A 81 64.15 5.56 21.60
CA GLU A 81 63.42 4.60 22.40
C GLU A 81 61.94 5.05 22.60
N ILE A 82 61.01 4.12 22.45
CA ILE A 82 59.59 4.36 22.70
C ILE A 82 59.09 3.33 23.70
N TYR A 83 58.48 3.77 24.77
CA TYR A 83 57.81 2.92 25.74
C TYR A 83 56.31 3.18 25.75
N ILE A 84 55.52 2.11 25.64
CA ILE A 84 54.10 2.12 25.94
C ILE A 84 53.91 1.21 27.16
N GLN A 85 53.45 1.78 28.26
CA GLN A 85 53.36 1.06 29.51
C GLN A 85 51.91 0.99 30.02
N ASP A 86 51.44 -0.19 30.35
CA ASP A 86 50.23 -0.41 31.12
C ASP A 86 50.55 -0.32 32.61
N ALA A 87 49.91 0.59 33.33
CA ALA A 87 50.04 0.76 34.77
C ALA A 87 48.82 0.28 35.57
N THR A 88 47.78 -0.24 34.91
CA THR A 88 46.51 -0.57 35.56
C THR A 88 46.39 -2.03 36.02
N VAL A 89 47.09 -2.91 35.37
CA VAL A 89 47.12 -4.33 35.79
C VAL A 89 48.22 -4.45 36.80
N SER A 90 47.87 -4.71 38.04
CA SER A 90 48.77 -4.89 39.16
C SER A 90 50.07 -5.59 38.71
N TYR A 91 51.05 -4.76 38.38
CA TYR A 91 52.41 -5.13 38.05
C TYR A 91 52.70 -5.83 36.70
N SER A 92 51.72 -6.00 35.82
CA SER A 92 52.01 -6.46 34.45
C SER A 92 52.23 -5.23 33.55
N LYS A 93 53.46 -5.05 33.15
CA LYS A 93 53.82 -4.00 32.20
C LYS A 93 53.76 -4.58 30.79
N VAL A 94 52.91 -4.05 29.96
CA VAL A 94 53.07 -4.23 28.52
C VAL A 94 54.00 -3.14 28.06
N THR A 95 55.21 -3.48 27.74
CA THR A 95 56.23 -2.53 27.25
C THR A 95 56.48 -2.84 25.80
N LEU A 96 56.16 -1.88 24.95
CA LEU A 96 56.62 -1.89 23.56
C LEU A 96 57.91 -1.07 23.50
N HIS A 97 59.00 -1.77 23.26
CA HIS A 97 60.30 -1.17 23.14
C HIS A 97 60.64 -1.02 21.66
N TYR A 98 60.85 0.24 21.22
CA TYR A 98 61.39 0.53 19.91
C TYR A 98 62.90 0.74 20.05
N ASP A 99 63.63 -0.29 19.76
CA ASP A 99 65.10 -0.25 19.69
C ASP A 99 65.47 -0.29 18.20
N GLY A 100 65.39 0.83 17.54
CA GLY A 100 65.66 0.91 16.13
C GLY A 100 66.73 1.96 15.82
N ASP A 101 67.23 1.94 14.62
CA ASP A 101 68.11 2.99 14.13
C ASP A 101 67.51 4.37 14.37
N ALA A 102 68.21 5.26 14.97
CA ALA A 102 67.81 6.61 15.26
C ALA A 102 67.19 7.26 14.00
N LYS A 103 65.97 7.81 14.13
CA LYS A 103 65.29 8.47 13.03
C LYS A 103 65.46 9.97 13.12
N SER A 104 66.32 10.55 12.28
CA SER A 104 66.51 12.00 12.22
C SER A 104 65.32 12.67 11.53
N VAL A 105 64.85 13.79 12.09
CA VAL A 105 63.79 14.63 11.55
C VAL A 105 64.40 15.99 11.18
N GLY A 106 64.47 16.28 9.89
CA GLY A 106 64.96 17.59 9.42
C GLY A 106 64.05 18.74 9.85
N ILE A 107 64.61 19.92 10.00
CA ILE A 107 63.93 21.15 10.42
C ILE A 107 62.68 21.41 9.58
N GLY A 108 61.55 21.72 10.25
CA GLY A 108 60.27 22.05 9.62
C GLY A 108 59.54 20.86 8.99
N LYS A 109 60.06 19.63 9.11
CA LYS A 109 59.45 18.44 8.54
C LYS A 109 58.78 17.61 9.62
N THR A 110 57.72 16.90 9.22
CA THR A 110 57.07 15.86 10.01
C THR A 110 57.46 14.51 9.47
N VAL A 111 57.89 13.61 10.35
CA VAL A 111 58.31 12.27 9.98
C VAL A 111 57.60 11.27 10.88
N LYS A 112 57.12 10.18 10.29
CA LYS A 112 56.65 9.02 11.03
C LYS A 112 57.87 8.22 11.48
N VAL A 113 58.15 8.21 12.78
CA VAL A 113 59.37 7.62 13.34
C VAL A 113 59.17 6.15 13.70
N ALA A 114 57.97 5.80 14.13
CA ALA A 114 57.65 4.41 14.47
C ALA A 114 56.16 4.13 14.33
N SER A 115 55.85 2.87 14.20
CA SER A 115 54.48 2.33 14.31
C SER A 115 54.55 0.84 14.61
N GLY A 116 53.53 0.34 15.25
CA GLY A 116 53.42 -1.08 15.61
C GLY A 116 52.04 -1.40 16.15
N SER A 117 51.95 -2.57 16.78
CA SER A 117 50.77 -2.97 17.48
C SER A 117 51.13 -3.60 18.84
N PHE A 118 50.17 -3.57 19.75
CA PHE A 118 50.28 -4.27 21.04
C PHE A 118 48.90 -4.77 21.43
N THR A 119 48.87 -5.81 22.25
CA THR A 119 47.64 -6.43 22.76
C THR A 119 47.59 -6.30 24.26
N MET A 120 46.41 -5.97 24.80
CA MET A 120 46.17 -5.86 26.22
C MET A 120 44.93 -6.65 26.62
N SER A 121 45.02 -7.35 27.73
CA SER A 121 43.90 -8.06 28.31
C SER A 121 43.05 -7.11 29.15
N HIS A 122 41.74 -7.20 28.97
CA HIS A 122 40.78 -6.49 29.81
C HIS A 122 40.63 -7.18 31.16
N LYS A 123 40.10 -6.48 32.15
CA LYS A 123 39.67 -7.06 33.42
C LYS A 123 38.54 -8.08 33.17
N GLU A 124 38.24 -8.88 34.17
CA GLU A 124 37.13 -9.86 34.07
C GLU A 124 35.79 -9.23 33.69
N ASP A 125 35.56 -7.99 34.12
CA ASP A 125 34.33 -7.22 33.76
C ASP A 125 34.35 -6.67 32.34
N GLY A 126 35.34 -6.97 31.55
CA GLY A 126 35.49 -6.52 30.17
C GLY A 126 35.99 -5.09 30.02
N LYS A 127 36.27 -4.40 31.12
CA LYS A 127 36.77 -3.02 31.09
C LYS A 127 38.28 -2.99 31.02
N LEU A 128 38.77 -2.02 30.30
CA LEU A 128 40.17 -1.69 30.22
C LEU A 128 40.36 -0.18 30.41
N SER A 129 41.18 0.15 31.37
CA SER A 129 41.64 1.52 31.57
C SER A 129 43.06 1.50 32.03
N PHE A 130 43.93 2.13 31.32
CA PHE A 130 45.34 2.15 31.67
C PHE A 130 45.95 3.51 31.36
N PRO A 131 46.90 4.00 32.19
CA PRO A 131 47.74 5.11 31.80
C PRO A 131 48.69 4.67 30.72
N MET A 132 48.74 5.42 29.64
CA MET A 132 49.71 5.25 28.59
C MET A 132 50.71 6.37 28.71
N TYR A 133 51.98 6.10 28.84
CA TYR A 133 52.99 7.07 28.69
C TYR A 133 54.00 6.65 27.62
N ILE A 134 54.54 7.66 26.95
CA ILE A 134 55.49 7.50 25.88
C ILE A 134 56.76 8.13 26.37
N ARG A 135 57.81 7.36 26.32
CA ARG A 135 59.15 7.84 26.62
C ARG A 135 59.99 7.76 25.35
N ALA A 136 60.53 8.85 24.95
CA ALA A 136 61.43 8.88 23.81
C ALA A 136 62.67 9.69 24.16
N ALA A 137 63.80 9.20 23.79
CA ALA A 137 65.05 9.95 23.84
C ALA A 137 65.15 10.84 22.58
N MET A 138 65.57 12.10 22.76
CA MET A 138 65.72 13.07 21.67
C MET A 138 67.05 13.78 21.74
N HIS A 139 67.61 14.06 20.56
CA HIS A 139 68.77 14.91 20.39
C HIS A 139 68.35 16.12 19.54
N VAL A 140 68.61 17.32 20.03
CA VAL A 140 68.35 18.57 19.32
C VAL A 140 69.57 19.47 19.50
N GLY A 141 70.42 19.56 18.50
CA GLY A 141 71.63 20.36 18.56
C GLY A 141 72.50 19.94 19.77
N ASP A 142 72.82 20.95 20.58
CA ASP A 142 73.59 20.73 21.83
C ASP A 142 72.76 20.17 22.97
N PHE A 143 71.44 19.97 22.77
CA PHE A 143 70.55 19.47 23.79
C PHE A 143 70.31 17.97 23.56
N TYR A 144 70.84 17.16 24.43
CA TYR A 144 70.60 15.71 24.49
C TYR A 144 69.82 15.37 25.74
N SER A 145 68.78 14.59 25.60
CA SER A 145 68.01 14.10 26.72
C SER A 145 67.63 12.63 26.49
N ASP A 146 67.97 11.80 27.45
CA ASP A 146 67.61 10.39 27.45
C ASP A 146 66.08 10.17 27.65
N TYR A 147 65.39 11.23 28.11
CA TYR A 147 63.97 11.15 28.45
C TYR A 147 63.25 12.43 28.03
N ALA A 148 62.99 12.57 26.75
CA ALA A 148 62.43 13.81 26.23
C ALA A 148 60.88 13.84 26.22
N ILE A 149 60.19 12.72 26.41
CA ILE A 149 58.76 12.67 26.34
C ILE A 149 58.23 11.85 27.49
N GLU A 150 57.57 12.50 28.44
CA GLU A 150 56.74 11.83 29.45
C GLU A 150 55.37 12.51 29.48
N THR A 151 54.43 11.91 28.79
CA THR A 151 53.03 12.36 28.84
C THR A 151 52.16 11.17 29.17
N THR A 152 51.50 11.23 30.32
CA THR A 152 50.59 10.20 30.74
C THR A 152 49.16 10.55 30.36
N ASN A 153 48.55 9.73 29.58
CA ASN A 153 47.11 9.81 29.25
C ASN A 153 46.41 8.50 29.62
N THR A 154 45.27 8.61 30.24
CA THR A 154 44.46 7.43 30.50
C THR A 154 43.75 7.04 29.22
N VAL A 155 44.01 5.83 28.74
CA VAL A 155 43.34 5.22 27.60
C VAL A 155 42.23 4.33 28.16
N THR A 156 41.00 4.63 27.70
CA THR A 156 39.81 3.86 28.05
C THR A 156 39.14 3.44 26.74
N PRO A 157 39.49 2.27 26.21
CA PRO A 157 38.88 1.73 25.00
C PRO A 157 37.42 1.33 25.24
N THR A 158 36.75 0.91 24.21
CA THR A 158 35.42 0.28 24.34
C THR A 158 35.52 -0.99 25.15
N ASP A 159 34.56 -1.23 26.03
CA ASP A 159 34.48 -2.43 26.83
C ASP A 159 34.27 -3.66 25.95
N ILE A 160 34.86 -4.78 26.31
CA ILE A 160 34.57 -6.06 25.70
C ILE A 160 33.40 -6.69 26.44
N SER A 161 32.41 -7.13 25.70
CA SER A 161 31.25 -7.83 26.29
C SER A 161 31.68 -9.10 27.00
N ARG A 162 31.12 -9.36 28.19
CA ARG A 162 31.35 -10.57 28.98
C ARG A 162 30.18 -11.55 28.96
N HIS A 163 29.38 -11.44 27.92
CA HIS A 163 28.35 -12.40 27.50
C HIS A 163 28.53 -12.71 26.01
N ALA A 164 27.86 -13.74 25.54
CA ALA A 164 27.93 -14.14 24.13
C ALA A 164 27.40 -13.05 23.21
N MET A 165 28.05 -12.90 22.09
CA MET A 165 27.69 -11.94 21.06
C MET A 165 27.40 -12.62 19.73
N ILE A 166 26.54 -12.02 18.95
CA ILE A 166 26.17 -12.43 17.60
C ILE A 166 26.44 -11.27 16.63
N TYR A 167 26.97 -11.57 15.46
CA TYR A 167 27.39 -10.55 14.51
C TYR A 167 26.72 -10.75 13.15
N THR A 168 26.48 -9.64 12.44
CA THR A 168 26.16 -9.68 11.01
C THR A 168 27.44 -9.85 10.19
N TYR A 169 27.33 -10.50 9.04
CA TYR A 169 28.33 -10.40 8.00
C TYR A 169 27.65 -10.11 6.65
N ASP A 170 28.43 -9.67 5.66
CA ASP A 170 27.91 -9.37 4.33
C ASP A 170 27.20 -10.59 3.72
N GLY A 171 25.92 -10.42 3.38
CA GLY A 171 25.07 -11.47 2.83
C GLY A 171 24.09 -12.12 3.82
N PHE A 172 24.23 -11.84 5.15
CA PHE A 172 23.22 -12.26 6.10
C PHE A 172 22.05 -11.26 6.12
N GLY A 173 20.86 -11.71 5.84
CA GLY A 173 19.69 -10.81 5.88
C GLY A 173 18.40 -11.48 5.50
N ARG A 174 18.44 -12.42 4.56
CA ARG A 174 17.27 -13.12 4.06
C ARG A 174 17.51 -14.61 3.98
N PHE A 175 16.52 -15.40 4.41
CA PHE A 175 16.56 -16.86 4.35
C PHE A 175 15.14 -17.42 4.20
N THR A 176 15.05 -18.66 3.78
CA THR A 176 13.83 -19.48 3.72
C THR A 176 13.91 -20.62 4.75
N ASP A 177 12.85 -21.39 4.87
CA ASP A 177 12.86 -22.62 5.69
C ASP A 177 13.82 -23.70 5.14
N GLU A 178 14.24 -23.60 3.89
CA GLU A 178 15.12 -24.55 3.20
C GLU A 178 16.60 -24.14 3.28
N ASP A 179 16.87 -22.89 3.66
CA ASP A 179 18.23 -22.39 3.80
C ASP A 179 18.86 -22.78 5.13
N SER A 180 20.18 -22.74 5.16
CA SER A 180 20.99 -22.92 6.36
C SER A 180 21.80 -21.64 6.61
N PRO A 181 21.20 -20.61 7.26
CA PRO A 181 21.87 -19.36 7.47
C PRO A 181 23.13 -19.51 8.34
N VAL A 182 24.21 -18.84 7.94
CA VAL A 182 25.47 -18.82 8.68
C VAL A 182 25.50 -17.61 9.59
N ILE A 183 25.74 -17.84 10.87
CA ILE A 183 25.71 -16.86 11.94
C ILE A 183 27.10 -16.75 12.55
N LYS A 184 27.68 -15.56 12.53
CA LYS A 184 28.94 -15.31 13.26
C LYS A 184 28.67 -15.04 14.72
N TYR A 185 29.45 -15.64 15.57
CA TYR A 185 29.32 -15.48 17.02
C TYR A 185 30.67 -15.43 17.74
N ALA A 186 30.64 -14.88 18.94
CA ALA A 186 31.75 -14.96 19.86
C ALA A 186 31.20 -15.17 21.29
N VAL A 187 31.72 -16.17 21.95
CA VAL A 187 31.37 -16.53 23.33
C VAL A 187 32.62 -16.40 24.18
N PRO A 188 32.63 -15.62 25.26
CA PRO A 188 33.75 -15.52 26.18
C PRO A 188 34.20 -16.87 26.71
N SER A 189 35.49 -17.02 26.97
CA SER A 189 36.07 -18.26 27.51
C SER A 189 35.34 -18.69 28.80
N GLY A 190 35.02 -19.97 28.89
CA GLY A 190 34.34 -20.56 30.05
C GLY A 190 32.80 -20.40 30.00
N LEU A 191 32.25 -19.71 29.03
CA LEU A 191 30.79 -19.60 28.83
C LEU A 191 30.30 -20.52 27.71
N THR A 192 29.00 -20.76 27.72
CA THR A 192 28.26 -21.39 26.62
C THR A 192 27.21 -20.40 26.12
N GLY A 193 27.23 -20.16 24.83
CA GLY A 193 26.17 -19.40 24.13
C GLY A 193 25.12 -20.38 23.57
N TYR A 194 23.88 -19.94 23.48
CA TYR A 194 22.79 -20.73 22.91
C TYR A 194 22.12 -19.90 21.80
N ILE A 195 22.29 -20.33 20.55
CA ILE A 195 21.71 -19.67 19.38
C ILE A 195 20.32 -20.24 19.12
N TYR A 196 19.32 -19.38 18.94
CA TYR A 196 17.94 -19.74 18.59
C TYR A 196 17.28 -18.65 17.74
N LEU A 197 16.19 -19.01 17.07
CA LEU A 197 15.36 -18.10 16.28
C LEU A 197 14.11 -17.71 17.09
N SER A 198 13.77 -16.44 17.04
CA SER A 198 12.52 -15.86 17.53
C SER A 198 11.71 -15.29 16.36
N LEU A 199 10.51 -15.80 16.16
CA LEU A 199 9.61 -15.41 15.08
C LEU A 199 8.83 -14.12 15.38
N ASP A 200 8.64 -13.79 16.65
CA ASP A 200 8.01 -12.54 17.10
C ASP A 200 9.04 -11.43 17.44
N GLY A 201 10.33 -11.76 17.30
CA GLY A 201 11.45 -10.85 17.55
C GLY A 201 11.71 -10.56 19.03
N LYS A 202 11.09 -11.30 19.97
CA LYS A 202 11.32 -11.16 21.42
C LYS A 202 12.37 -12.15 21.93
N ALA A 203 13.21 -11.68 22.81
CA ALA A 203 14.28 -12.50 23.41
C ALA A 203 13.77 -13.71 24.22
N THR A 204 12.53 -13.65 24.70
CA THR A 204 11.90 -14.73 25.47
C THR A 204 11.22 -15.81 24.63
N SER A 205 11.13 -15.59 23.32
CA SER A 205 10.48 -16.51 22.37
C SER A 205 11.54 -17.38 21.70
N GLU A 206 11.78 -18.56 22.28
CA GLU A 206 12.66 -19.58 21.70
C GLU A 206 11.86 -20.49 20.75
N ASP A 207 11.60 -19.99 19.52
CA ASP A 207 10.76 -20.71 18.54
C ASP A 207 11.47 -21.93 17.96
N THR A 208 12.79 -21.93 18.02
CA THR A 208 13.62 -23.07 17.66
C THR A 208 14.40 -23.58 18.87
N THR A 209 14.84 -24.83 18.82
CA THR A 209 15.66 -25.40 19.87
C THR A 209 16.99 -24.67 19.97
N PRO A 210 17.40 -24.16 21.17
CA PRO A 210 18.66 -23.45 21.30
C PRO A 210 19.88 -24.36 21.03
N ARG A 211 20.79 -23.88 20.21
CA ARG A 211 22.04 -24.59 19.80
C ARG A 211 23.19 -24.08 20.60
N ALA A 212 23.85 -24.96 21.34
CA ALA A 212 25.01 -24.64 22.17
C ALA A 212 26.25 -24.37 21.31
N VAL A 213 26.93 -23.27 21.60
CA VAL A 213 28.18 -22.85 20.95
C VAL A 213 29.16 -22.31 21.99
N THR A 214 30.49 -22.46 21.71
CA THR A 214 31.57 -21.94 22.55
C THR A 214 32.65 -21.32 21.68
N GLY A 215 33.46 -20.42 22.24
CA GLY A 215 34.50 -19.73 21.49
C GLY A 215 33.96 -18.76 20.46
N ALA A 216 34.68 -18.56 19.36
CA ALA A 216 34.25 -17.72 18.26
C ALA A 216 34.30 -18.50 16.95
N GLY A 217 33.36 -18.20 16.07
CA GLY A 217 33.29 -18.84 14.76
C GLY A 217 32.00 -18.54 14.00
N ASP A 218 31.82 -19.35 12.99
CA ASP A 218 30.63 -19.35 12.15
C ASP A 218 29.78 -20.59 12.52
N TYR A 219 28.50 -20.38 12.76
CA TYR A 219 27.52 -21.44 13.01
C TYR A 219 26.55 -21.54 11.85
N THR A 220 26.53 -22.66 11.15
CA THR A 220 25.52 -22.97 10.14
C THR A 220 24.26 -23.46 10.84
N TYR A 221 23.20 -22.66 10.76
CA TYR A 221 21.93 -22.94 11.43
C TYR A 221 21.04 -23.81 10.56
N GLU A 222 20.99 -25.09 10.87
CA GLU A 222 20.14 -26.07 10.18
C GLU A 222 18.82 -26.24 10.93
N PHE A 223 17.71 -26.02 10.22
CA PHE A 223 16.37 -26.23 10.77
C PHE A 223 16.02 -27.71 10.77
N THR A 224 15.56 -28.21 11.89
CA THR A 224 14.92 -29.53 11.97
C THR A 224 13.55 -29.50 11.27
N GLN A 225 13.01 -30.67 10.92
CA GLN A 225 11.68 -30.75 10.31
C GLN A 225 10.59 -30.09 11.18
N ALA A 226 10.60 -30.34 12.50
CA ALA A 226 9.65 -29.72 13.42
C ALA A 226 9.78 -28.20 13.50
N GLU A 227 10.99 -27.66 13.38
CA GLU A 227 11.23 -26.21 13.32
C GLU A 227 10.74 -25.62 11.99
N ARG A 228 10.97 -26.31 10.86
CA ARG A 228 10.41 -25.91 9.55
C ARG A 228 8.90 -25.86 9.59
N GLU A 229 8.25 -26.88 10.16
CA GLU A 229 6.79 -26.90 10.33
C GLU A 229 6.30 -25.71 11.16
N LYS A 230 7.04 -25.30 12.17
CA LYS A 230 6.75 -24.10 12.96
C LYS A 230 6.88 -22.81 12.12
N LEU A 231 7.90 -22.72 11.26
CA LEU A 231 8.05 -21.61 10.32
C LEU A 231 6.84 -21.52 9.38
N TRP A 232 6.29 -22.65 8.93
CA TRP A 232 5.14 -22.69 8.02
C TRP A 232 3.85 -22.15 8.64
N THR A 233 3.74 -22.15 9.99
CA THR A 233 2.55 -21.65 10.70
C THR A 233 2.53 -20.13 10.87
N ILE A 234 3.52 -19.41 10.36
CA ILE A 234 3.61 -17.97 10.50
C ILE A 234 2.41 -17.31 9.82
N GLN A 235 1.67 -16.55 10.63
CA GLN A 235 0.55 -15.74 10.15
C GLN A 235 1.05 -14.50 9.42
N ASN A 236 0.46 -14.23 8.26
CA ASN A 236 0.73 -13.03 7.49
C ASN A 236 -0.55 -12.51 6.82
N PRO A 237 -1.39 -11.78 7.55
CA PRO A 237 -2.71 -11.33 7.07
C PRO A 237 -2.64 -10.32 5.92
N ASP A 238 -1.50 -9.66 5.73
CA ASP A 238 -1.38 -8.52 4.80
C ASP A 238 -0.79 -8.91 3.43
N GLY A 239 -0.62 -10.22 3.16
CA GLY A 239 -0.03 -10.68 1.90
C GLY A 239 1.45 -10.35 1.71
N VAL A 240 2.12 -9.93 2.78
CA VAL A 240 3.56 -9.62 2.76
C VAL A 240 4.35 -10.90 2.59
N THR A 241 5.31 -10.92 1.67
CA THR A 241 6.14 -12.09 1.37
C THR A 241 7.33 -12.26 2.28
N GLU A 242 7.54 -11.35 3.22
CA GLU A 242 8.69 -11.28 4.11
C GLU A 242 8.24 -11.07 5.56
N LYS A 243 8.90 -11.73 6.50
CA LYS A 243 8.69 -11.59 7.94
C LYS A 243 9.99 -11.16 8.62
N GLN A 244 9.93 -10.06 9.36
CA GLN A 244 11.01 -9.67 10.27
C GLN A 244 11.08 -10.67 11.42
N VAL A 245 12.25 -11.26 11.62
CA VAL A 245 12.56 -12.23 12.69
C VAL A 245 13.90 -11.88 13.31
N LYS A 246 14.23 -12.50 14.43
CA LYS A 246 15.55 -12.32 15.04
C LYS A 246 16.14 -13.65 15.44
N PHE A 247 17.41 -13.84 15.11
CA PHE A 247 18.23 -14.79 15.82
C PHE A 247 18.72 -14.14 17.11
N TYR A 248 18.81 -14.91 18.14
CA TYR A 248 19.41 -14.52 19.41
C TYR A 248 20.52 -15.48 19.78
N ILE A 249 21.54 -14.95 20.43
CA ILE A 249 22.43 -15.75 21.24
C ILE A 249 22.20 -15.37 22.69
N ARG A 250 21.86 -16.35 23.54
CA ARG A 250 21.79 -16.12 24.98
C ARG A 250 22.95 -16.77 25.69
N SER A 251 23.43 -16.14 26.73
CA SER A 251 24.38 -16.68 27.67
C SER A 251 24.19 -16.06 29.04
N VAL A 252 24.67 -16.75 30.06
CA VAL A 252 24.73 -16.16 31.40
C VAL A 252 26.09 -15.47 31.54
N SER A 253 26.11 -14.19 31.86
CA SER A 253 27.34 -13.44 32.10
C SER A 253 28.05 -13.96 33.33
N ASN A 254 29.35 -14.12 33.24
CA ASN A 254 30.20 -14.56 34.38
C ASN A 254 30.51 -13.41 35.36
N ILE A 255 30.07 -12.19 35.09
CA ILE A 255 30.31 -11.02 35.95
C ILE A 255 29.16 -10.78 36.93
N ASP A 256 27.92 -10.79 36.42
CA ASP A 256 26.72 -10.44 37.20
C ASP A 256 25.70 -11.57 37.32
N GLY A 257 25.94 -12.69 36.65
CA GLY A 257 25.05 -13.86 36.62
C GLY A 257 23.74 -13.63 35.87
N GLN A 258 23.61 -12.50 35.19
CA GLN A 258 22.41 -12.18 34.40
C GLN A 258 22.43 -12.91 33.06
N THR A 259 21.24 -13.24 32.56
CA THR A 259 21.07 -13.79 31.22
C THR A 259 20.95 -12.65 30.22
N TYR A 260 21.87 -12.64 29.29
CA TYR A 260 21.87 -11.68 28.16
C TYR A 260 21.41 -12.38 26.90
N HIS A 261 20.70 -11.63 26.07
CA HIS A 261 20.15 -12.05 24.80
C HIS A 261 20.55 -11.05 23.71
N GLU A 262 21.58 -11.36 22.94
CA GLU A 262 22.04 -10.50 21.87
C GLU A 262 21.31 -10.81 20.58
N PRO A 263 20.66 -9.81 19.96
CA PRO A 263 19.83 -10.00 18.77
C PRO A 263 20.61 -9.83 17.46
N LEU A 264 20.23 -10.62 16.47
CA LEU A 264 20.60 -10.46 15.07
C LEU A 264 19.34 -10.40 14.23
N SER A 265 19.03 -9.26 13.65
CA SER A 265 17.86 -9.09 12.78
C SER A 265 18.02 -9.83 11.46
N ALA A 266 16.99 -10.51 11.05
CA ALA A 266 16.92 -11.26 9.80
C ALA A 266 15.53 -11.15 9.17
N ILE A 267 15.42 -11.49 7.90
CA ILE A 267 14.18 -11.54 7.15
C ILE A 267 13.93 -12.98 6.71
N LEU A 268 12.86 -13.56 7.20
CA LEU A 268 12.36 -14.83 6.69
C LEU A 268 11.53 -14.55 5.43
N ASN A 269 11.95 -15.09 4.31
CA ASN A 269 11.20 -15.04 3.07
C ASN A 269 10.16 -16.17 3.06
N ILE A 270 8.89 -15.80 3.05
CA ILE A 270 7.75 -16.72 3.12
C ILE A 270 6.97 -16.82 1.80
N ILE A 271 7.56 -16.36 0.71
CA ILE A 271 6.88 -16.37 -0.60
C ILE A 271 6.42 -17.77 -1.00
N ASN A 272 7.22 -18.80 -0.72
CA ASN A 272 6.90 -20.19 -1.02
C ASN A 272 5.86 -20.80 -0.08
N TYR A 273 5.44 -20.07 0.97
CA TYR A 273 4.37 -20.52 1.86
C TYR A 273 3.01 -20.00 1.41
N MET A 274 3.01 -18.94 0.61
CA MET A 274 1.79 -18.33 0.12
C MET A 274 0.96 -19.33 -0.69
N PRO A 275 -0.35 -19.36 -0.52
CA PRO A 275 -1.20 -20.16 -1.38
C PRO A 275 -1.08 -19.69 -2.83
N THR A 276 -1.18 -20.60 -3.76
CA THR A 276 -1.15 -20.29 -5.20
C THR A 276 -2.53 -20.30 -5.81
N LEU A 277 -2.72 -19.50 -6.86
CA LEU A 277 -3.95 -19.35 -7.62
C LEU A 277 -3.71 -19.76 -9.08
N GLN A 278 -4.60 -20.60 -9.63
CA GLN A 278 -4.67 -20.93 -11.05
C GLN A 278 -6.10 -20.73 -11.55
N PRO A 279 -6.61 -19.50 -11.57
CA PRO A 279 -8.00 -19.25 -11.82
C PRO A 279 -8.39 -19.55 -13.26
N ARG A 280 -9.55 -20.16 -13.41
CA ARG A 280 -10.22 -20.38 -14.71
C ARG A 280 -11.56 -19.66 -14.71
N VAL A 281 -11.93 -19.09 -15.83
CA VAL A 281 -13.24 -18.47 -16.06
C VAL A 281 -13.70 -18.87 -17.46
N TRP A 282 -14.95 -19.27 -17.58
CA TRP A 282 -15.56 -19.65 -18.85
C TRP A 282 -17.06 -19.34 -18.84
N ASP A 283 -17.64 -19.19 -20.03
CA ASP A 283 -19.07 -19.05 -20.18
C ASP A 283 -19.79 -20.40 -19.99
N SER A 284 -20.69 -20.47 -19.06
CA SER A 284 -21.57 -21.61 -18.81
C SER A 284 -23.00 -21.42 -19.31
N ASN A 285 -23.29 -20.32 -19.97
CA ASN A 285 -24.54 -20.13 -20.67
C ASN A 285 -24.49 -20.86 -22.03
N GLU A 286 -25.04 -22.05 -22.07
CA GLU A 286 -25.00 -22.92 -23.25
C GLU A 286 -25.59 -22.27 -24.50
N ASP A 287 -26.67 -21.47 -24.34
CA ASP A 287 -27.27 -20.75 -25.45
C ASP A 287 -26.32 -19.67 -25.99
N ALA A 288 -25.67 -18.91 -25.11
CA ALA A 288 -24.68 -17.90 -25.53
C ALA A 288 -23.48 -18.56 -26.23
N VAL A 289 -22.94 -19.63 -25.68
CA VAL A 289 -21.80 -20.35 -26.25
C VAL A 289 -22.19 -20.97 -27.61
N THR A 290 -23.29 -21.71 -27.68
CA THR A 290 -23.66 -22.43 -28.90
C THR A 290 -24.12 -21.50 -30.00
N ARG A 291 -24.94 -20.51 -29.67
CA ARG A 291 -25.59 -19.65 -30.64
C ARG A 291 -24.76 -18.42 -31.02
N LEU A 292 -24.13 -17.76 -30.04
CA LEU A 292 -23.47 -16.47 -30.27
C LEU A 292 -21.96 -16.60 -30.48
N THR A 293 -21.24 -17.17 -29.52
CA THR A 293 -19.78 -17.10 -29.54
C THR A 293 -19.09 -18.28 -30.21
N GLY A 294 -19.67 -19.48 -30.14
CA GLY A 294 -19.01 -20.72 -30.55
C GLY A 294 -17.83 -21.12 -29.65
N ASN A 295 -17.60 -20.41 -28.53
CA ASN A 295 -16.45 -20.58 -27.68
C ASN A 295 -16.78 -20.22 -26.23
N ASN A 296 -16.60 -21.14 -25.31
CA ASN A 296 -16.85 -20.91 -23.89
C ASN A 296 -15.78 -20.06 -23.17
N ASN A 297 -14.62 -19.82 -23.79
CA ASN A 297 -13.62 -18.89 -23.27
C ASN A 297 -13.91 -17.44 -23.65
N LYS A 298 -15.01 -17.17 -24.34
CA LYS A 298 -15.43 -15.86 -24.77
C LYS A 298 -16.72 -15.45 -24.04
N LEU A 299 -16.69 -14.32 -23.36
CA LEU A 299 -17.81 -13.80 -22.60
C LEU A 299 -18.53 -12.68 -23.36
N VAL A 300 -19.84 -12.61 -23.22
CA VAL A 300 -20.69 -11.55 -23.77
C VAL A 300 -21.35 -10.79 -22.64
N ARG A 301 -21.12 -9.49 -22.57
CA ARG A 301 -21.68 -8.61 -21.55
C ARG A 301 -23.22 -8.71 -21.50
N TYR A 302 -23.80 -8.81 -20.31
CA TYR A 302 -25.23 -8.99 -20.02
C TYR A 302 -25.86 -10.31 -20.49
N VAL A 303 -25.08 -11.20 -21.10
CA VAL A 303 -25.60 -12.47 -21.65
C VAL A 303 -24.92 -13.65 -21.00
N SER A 304 -23.59 -13.66 -20.96
CA SER A 304 -22.81 -14.77 -20.46
C SER A 304 -23.00 -14.98 -18.96
N ASN A 305 -23.02 -16.24 -18.56
CA ASN A 305 -22.89 -16.69 -17.17
C ASN A 305 -21.45 -17.17 -16.98
N ALA A 306 -20.64 -16.35 -16.32
CA ALA A 306 -19.24 -16.70 -16.10
C ALA A 306 -19.11 -17.67 -14.93
N SER A 307 -18.88 -18.93 -15.25
CA SER A 307 -18.41 -19.91 -14.27
C SER A 307 -16.94 -19.70 -14.00
N PHE A 308 -16.55 -19.90 -12.76
CA PHE A 308 -15.16 -19.81 -12.36
C PHE A 308 -14.74 -20.95 -11.44
N GLU A 309 -13.44 -21.21 -11.45
CA GLU A 309 -12.71 -21.99 -10.47
C GLU A 309 -11.48 -21.19 -10.04
N THR A 310 -11.21 -21.14 -8.74
CA THR A 310 -10.06 -20.43 -8.21
C THR A 310 -8.76 -21.17 -8.48
N GLY A 311 -8.80 -22.50 -8.54
CA GLY A 311 -7.61 -23.36 -8.62
C GLY A 311 -6.64 -23.07 -7.47
N GLY A 312 -7.19 -22.71 -6.30
CA GLY A 312 -6.42 -22.37 -5.11
C GLY A 312 -5.77 -23.60 -4.50
N GLU A 313 -4.46 -23.53 -4.29
CA GLU A 313 -3.67 -24.56 -3.63
C GLU A 313 -2.91 -23.98 -2.44
N ALA A 314 -3.01 -24.65 -1.30
CA ALA A 314 -2.25 -24.29 -0.12
C ALA A 314 -0.91 -25.01 -0.07
N HIS A 315 0.10 -24.35 0.50
CA HIS A 315 1.46 -24.88 0.60
C HIS A 315 1.93 -24.99 2.06
N LYS A 316 2.98 -25.77 2.27
CA LYS A 316 3.65 -25.90 3.57
C LYS A 316 2.68 -26.26 4.71
N GLY A 317 1.86 -27.31 4.49
CA GLY A 317 0.94 -27.86 5.49
C GLY A 317 -0.28 -26.99 5.81
N ALA A 318 -0.48 -25.89 5.09
CA ALA A 318 -1.66 -25.05 5.24
C ALA A 318 -2.89 -25.66 4.56
N THR A 319 -4.06 -25.10 4.87
CA THR A 319 -5.34 -25.38 4.20
C THR A 319 -5.99 -24.07 3.77
N ILE A 320 -6.66 -24.06 2.63
CA ILE A 320 -7.42 -22.88 2.20
C ILE A 320 -8.68 -22.79 3.05
N ASN A 321 -8.92 -21.63 3.67
CA ASN A 321 -10.10 -21.37 4.48
C ASN A 321 -11.03 -20.30 3.89
N ILE A 322 -10.51 -19.40 3.05
CA ILE A 322 -11.30 -18.38 2.35
C ILE A 322 -10.89 -18.36 0.88
N GLN A 323 -11.89 -18.41 0.03
CA GLN A 323 -11.74 -18.19 -1.41
C GLN A 323 -12.88 -17.27 -1.84
N THR A 324 -12.53 -16.12 -2.42
CA THR A 324 -13.50 -15.13 -2.87
C THR A 324 -13.15 -14.69 -4.28
N THR A 325 -14.12 -14.72 -5.16
CA THR A 325 -14.00 -14.16 -6.51
C THR A 325 -14.94 -12.97 -6.64
N THR A 326 -14.47 -11.88 -7.22
CA THR A 326 -15.26 -10.65 -7.39
C THR A 326 -15.33 -10.27 -8.87
N ASN A 327 -16.55 -10.01 -9.36
CA ASN A 327 -16.81 -9.42 -10.67
C ASN A 327 -17.72 -8.21 -10.50
N ALA A 328 -17.38 -7.07 -11.13
CA ALA A 328 -18.13 -5.82 -11.04
C ALA A 328 -18.49 -5.37 -9.60
N GLY A 329 -17.60 -5.66 -8.63
CA GLY A 329 -17.81 -5.33 -7.22
C GLY A 329 -18.71 -6.33 -6.45
N ILE A 330 -19.19 -7.37 -7.09
CA ILE A 330 -20.01 -8.43 -6.45
C ILE A 330 -19.09 -9.58 -6.08
N PRO A 331 -18.91 -9.92 -4.78
CA PRO A 331 -18.13 -11.06 -4.35
C PRO A 331 -18.96 -12.34 -4.36
N LEU A 332 -18.32 -13.46 -4.68
CA LEU A 332 -18.82 -14.81 -4.47
C LEU A 332 -17.76 -15.61 -3.72
N ASP A 333 -18.16 -16.25 -2.63
CA ASP A 333 -17.29 -17.09 -1.82
C ASP A 333 -17.37 -18.54 -2.27
N GLY A 334 -16.22 -19.22 -2.25
CA GLY A 334 -16.06 -20.61 -2.61
C GLY A 334 -14.98 -20.86 -3.65
N PRO A 335 -14.56 -22.13 -3.83
CA PRO A 335 -13.57 -22.53 -4.81
C PRO A 335 -14.08 -22.43 -6.26
N SER A 336 -15.39 -22.37 -6.44
CA SER A 336 -16.05 -22.22 -7.73
C SER A 336 -17.40 -21.56 -7.56
N GLY A 337 -17.93 -20.99 -8.63
CA GLY A 337 -19.23 -20.34 -8.65
C GLY A 337 -19.60 -19.84 -10.04
N VAL A 338 -20.71 -19.13 -10.13
CA VAL A 338 -21.23 -18.56 -11.38
C VAL A 338 -21.67 -17.13 -11.15
N PHE A 339 -21.17 -16.19 -11.95
CA PHE A 339 -21.71 -14.85 -12.08
C PHE A 339 -22.68 -14.81 -13.25
N GLU A 340 -23.95 -14.58 -12.95
CA GLU A 340 -24.97 -14.48 -13.98
C GLU A 340 -24.90 -13.13 -14.70
N LYS A 341 -25.05 -13.17 -16.02
CA LYS A 341 -25.15 -11.97 -16.87
C LYS A 341 -24.05 -10.96 -16.62
N VAL A 342 -22.82 -11.39 -16.72
CA VAL A 342 -21.61 -10.60 -16.41
C VAL A 342 -21.64 -9.22 -17.06
N THR A 343 -21.14 -8.24 -16.32
CA THR A 343 -21.09 -6.84 -16.77
C THR A 343 -19.65 -6.29 -16.88
N SER A 344 -18.68 -7.01 -16.32
CA SER A 344 -17.28 -6.61 -16.31
C SER A 344 -16.39 -7.72 -16.88
N PRO A 345 -15.38 -7.37 -17.70
CA PRO A 345 -14.40 -8.32 -18.18
C PRO A 345 -13.36 -8.71 -17.12
N LYS A 346 -13.41 -8.13 -15.90
CA LYS A 346 -12.41 -8.32 -14.85
C LYS A 346 -12.94 -9.17 -13.72
N PHE A 347 -12.12 -10.15 -13.33
CA PHE A 347 -12.38 -11.04 -12.20
C PHE A 347 -11.19 -10.97 -11.24
N ASN A 348 -11.44 -10.61 -10.00
CA ASN A 348 -10.43 -10.60 -8.96
C ASN A 348 -10.61 -11.82 -8.06
N PHE A 349 -9.56 -12.62 -7.97
CA PHE A 349 -9.51 -13.81 -7.14
C PHE A 349 -8.68 -13.52 -5.91
N VAL A 350 -9.19 -13.89 -4.76
CA VAL A 350 -8.52 -13.77 -3.48
C VAL A 350 -8.65 -15.10 -2.76
N ILE A 351 -7.53 -15.65 -2.33
CA ILE A 351 -7.54 -16.81 -1.44
C ILE A 351 -6.75 -16.50 -0.19
N ARG A 352 -7.19 -17.10 0.91
CA ARG A 352 -6.52 -17.03 2.20
C ARG A 352 -6.42 -18.42 2.80
N ASP A 353 -5.26 -18.76 3.31
CA ASP A 353 -5.07 -19.99 4.06
C ASP A 353 -5.39 -19.83 5.56
N ASN A 354 -5.31 -20.92 6.31
CA ASN A 354 -5.57 -20.96 7.75
C ASN A 354 -4.51 -20.22 8.59
N TYR A 355 -3.38 -19.84 8.00
CA TYR A 355 -2.36 -19.00 8.61
C TYR A 355 -2.50 -17.52 8.23
N GLY A 356 -3.59 -17.15 7.55
CA GLY A 356 -3.90 -15.78 7.18
C GLY A 356 -3.12 -15.25 5.98
N ARG A 357 -2.35 -16.08 5.28
CA ARG A 357 -1.59 -15.68 4.09
C ARG A 357 -2.52 -15.54 2.91
N ILE A 358 -2.35 -14.45 2.15
CA ILE A 358 -3.27 -14.06 1.10
C ILE A 358 -2.54 -14.04 -0.24
N THR A 359 -3.18 -14.59 -1.25
CA THR A 359 -2.78 -14.42 -2.65
C THR A 359 -3.95 -13.88 -3.45
N THR A 360 -3.65 -12.92 -4.31
CA THR A 360 -4.63 -12.28 -5.19
C THR A 360 -4.18 -12.43 -6.64
N ASN A 361 -5.15 -12.60 -7.54
CA ASN A 361 -4.92 -12.63 -8.97
C ASN A 361 -6.07 -11.92 -9.70
N GLU A 362 -5.76 -11.15 -10.72
CA GLU A 362 -6.75 -10.58 -11.63
C GLU A 362 -6.71 -11.33 -12.95
N LYS A 363 -7.86 -11.83 -13.39
CA LYS A 363 -8.06 -12.33 -14.73
C LYS A 363 -8.93 -11.38 -15.52
N SER A 364 -8.39 -10.86 -16.62
CA SER A 364 -9.04 -9.85 -17.45
C SER A 364 -9.25 -10.36 -18.86
N PHE A 365 -10.45 -10.18 -19.37
CA PHE A 365 -10.89 -10.44 -20.74
C PHE A 365 -11.05 -9.09 -21.45
N VAL A 366 -9.96 -8.50 -21.91
CA VAL A 366 -9.95 -7.11 -22.38
C VAL A 366 -9.97 -6.93 -23.89
N VAL A 367 -9.80 -8.01 -24.64
CA VAL A 367 -9.84 -7.98 -26.10
C VAL A 367 -11.18 -8.49 -26.63
N PRO A 368 -11.69 -7.97 -27.79
CA PRO A 368 -12.99 -8.39 -28.34
C PRO A 368 -13.10 -9.88 -28.64
N SER A 369 -11.97 -10.58 -28.80
CA SER A 369 -11.94 -12.04 -28.99
C SER A 369 -12.21 -12.83 -27.70
N GLU A 370 -12.16 -12.19 -26.53
CA GLU A 370 -12.38 -12.81 -25.23
C GLU A 370 -13.61 -12.26 -24.53
N PHE A 371 -13.88 -10.94 -24.67
CA PHE A 371 -15.03 -10.28 -24.11
C PHE A 371 -15.70 -9.39 -25.15
N VAL A 372 -16.98 -9.64 -25.37
CA VAL A 372 -17.81 -8.81 -26.26
C VAL A 372 -18.53 -7.78 -25.41
N GLU A 373 -18.21 -6.52 -25.62
CA GLU A 373 -18.87 -5.36 -25.00
C GLU A 373 -20.27 -5.13 -25.61
N TYR A 374 -21.14 -6.12 -25.45
CA TYR A 374 -22.51 -6.01 -25.94
C TYR A 374 -23.22 -4.86 -25.28
N VAL A 375 -23.90 -4.06 -26.08
CA VAL A 375 -24.77 -2.96 -25.67
C VAL A 375 -26.21 -3.42 -25.81
N LYS A 376 -27.01 -3.29 -24.73
CA LYS A 376 -28.41 -3.69 -24.75
C LYS A 376 -29.18 -2.90 -25.81
N LEU A 377 -29.91 -3.66 -26.61
CA LEU A 377 -30.78 -3.07 -27.62
C LEU A 377 -31.83 -2.17 -26.96
N THR A 378 -31.99 -0.96 -27.47
CA THR A 378 -33.07 -0.02 -27.13
C THR A 378 -33.68 0.52 -28.39
N CYS A 379 -34.91 1.00 -28.26
CA CYS A 379 -35.66 1.53 -29.39
C CYS A 379 -36.57 2.66 -28.92
N SER A 380 -36.57 3.74 -29.65
CA SER A 380 -37.57 4.81 -29.58
C SER A 380 -37.93 5.25 -30.99
N SER A 381 -39.14 5.76 -31.19
CA SER A 381 -39.60 6.22 -32.48
C SER A 381 -40.16 7.62 -32.38
N SER A 382 -39.98 8.40 -33.45
CA SER A 382 -40.64 9.66 -33.70
C SER A 382 -41.22 9.67 -35.12
N ALA A 383 -42.26 10.39 -35.33
CA ALA A 383 -42.89 10.49 -36.64
C ALA A 383 -43.15 11.96 -36.98
N THR A 384 -43.04 12.31 -38.24
CA THR A 384 -43.47 13.60 -38.75
C THR A 384 -45.02 13.67 -38.83
N GLU A 385 -45.56 14.84 -39.01
CA GLU A 385 -46.97 14.97 -39.39
C GLU A 385 -47.26 14.25 -40.72
N MET A 386 -48.43 13.64 -40.82
CA MET A 386 -48.88 12.99 -42.04
C MET A 386 -49.10 14.04 -43.13
N THR A 387 -48.50 13.84 -44.28
CA THR A 387 -48.71 14.69 -45.45
C THR A 387 -50.09 14.50 -46.05
N ALA A 388 -50.55 15.44 -46.97
CA ALA A 388 -51.81 15.30 -47.65
C ALA A 388 -51.92 14.00 -48.50
N ASP A 389 -50.80 13.45 -48.93
CA ASP A 389 -50.73 12.20 -49.70
C ASP A 389 -50.80 10.97 -48.82
N GLY A 390 -50.88 11.17 -47.51
CA GLY A 390 -50.91 10.05 -46.53
C GLY A 390 -49.54 9.46 -46.22
N ASP A 391 -48.47 10.25 -46.39
CA ASP A 391 -47.11 9.81 -46.14
C ASP A 391 -46.63 10.34 -44.77
N VAL A 392 -45.96 9.49 -44.00
CA VAL A 392 -45.36 9.83 -42.72
C VAL A 392 -43.92 9.33 -42.69
N GLU A 393 -42.99 10.23 -42.44
CA GLU A 393 -41.60 9.85 -42.16
C GLU A 393 -41.47 9.45 -40.69
N VAL A 394 -40.94 8.28 -40.47
CA VAL A 394 -40.71 7.71 -39.14
C VAL A 394 -39.19 7.56 -38.93
N THR A 395 -38.72 8.13 -37.84
CA THR A 395 -37.32 7.94 -37.41
C THR A 395 -37.28 7.08 -36.17
N LEU A 396 -36.59 5.97 -36.28
CA LEU A 396 -36.29 5.02 -35.20
C LEU A 396 -34.88 5.29 -34.69
N THR A 397 -34.70 5.40 -33.39
CA THR A 397 -33.39 5.60 -32.75
C THR A 397 -33.22 4.69 -31.56
N GLY A 398 -31.99 4.38 -31.24
CA GLY A 398 -31.71 3.57 -30.06
C GLY A 398 -30.24 3.17 -29.95
N MET A 399 -29.95 2.35 -28.98
CA MET A 399 -28.63 1.72 -28.82
C MET A 399 -28.63 0.34 -29.47
N TYR A 400 -27.53 -0.02 -30.09
CA TYR A 400 -27.36 -1.28 -30.81
C TYR A 400 -25.90 -1.68 -30.83
N PHE A 401 -25.63 -2.93 -30.56
CA PHE A 401 -24.29 -3.49 -30.69
C PHE A 401 -24.06 -3.93 -32.15
N ASN A 402 -23.34 -3.13 -32.92
CA ASN A 402 -22.97 -3.46 -34.30
C ASN A 402 -21.62 -4.21 -34.32
N GLY A 403 -21.63 -5.50 -33.98
CA GLY A 403 -20.41 -6.29 -33.88
C GLY A 403 -20.63 -7.78 -34.07
N ASP A 404 -19.53 -8.50 -33.96
CA ASP A 404 -19.47 -9.95 -34.12
C ASP A 404 -19.29 -10.62 -32.76
N PHE A 405 -20.14 -11.58 -32.45
CA PHE A 405 -20.00 -12.41 -31.25
C PHE A 405 -18.96 -13.54 -31.44
N GLY A 406 -18.62 -13.87 -32.66
CA GLY A 406 -17.71 -14.97 -33.05
C GLY A 406 -18.38 -15.97 -33.98
N ASN A 407 -19.46 -16.61 -33.54
CA ASN A 407 -20.27 -17.50 -34.39
C ASN A 407 -21.42 -16.77 -35.09
N LYS A 408 -21.81 -15.61 -34.60
CA LYS A 408 -22.88 -14.77 -35.14
C LYS A 408 -22.46 -13.32 -35.21
N VAL A 409 -22.73 -12.71 -36.35
CA VAL A 409 -22.73 -11.25 -36.50
C VAL A 409 -24.06 -10.72 -35.99
N ASN A 410 -24.03 -9.76 -35.09
CA ASN A 410 -25.26 -9.13 -34.63
C ASN A 410 -25.89 -8.30 -35.74
N ARG A 411 -27.16 -8.47 -35.95
CA ARG A 411 -27.91 -7.78 -36.99
C ARG A 411 -29.26 -7.34 -36.46
N LEU A 412 -29.66 -6.09 -36.83
CA LEU A 412 -30.90 -5.50 -36.39
C LEU A 412 -32.05 -5.83 -37.34
N ARG A 413 -33.07 -6.50 -36.79
CA ARG A 413 -34.33 -6.79 -37.52
C ARG A 413 -35.43 -5.86 -37.05
N MET A 414 -36.33 -5.51 -37.92
CA MET A 414 -37.48 -4.68 -37.62
C MET A 414 -38.76 -5.27 -38.23
N SER A 415 -39.79 -5.27 -37.44
CA SER A 415 -41.18 -5.37 -37.91
C SER A 415 -42.01 -4.23 -37.30
N PHE A 416 -43.09 -3.91 -37.91
CA PHE A 416 -44.06 -2.97 -37.36
C PHE A 416 -45.49 -3.35 -37.67
N ASP A 417 -46.35 -2.98 -36.72
CA ASP A 417 -47.81 -3.07 -36.84
C ASP A 417 -48.40 -1.67 -36.84
N LEU A 418 -49.36 -1.44 -37.74
CA LEU A 418 -50.22 -0.24 -37.75
C LEU A 418 -51.60 -0.63 -37.25
N TYR A 419 -52.10 0.11 -36.28
CA TYR A 419 -53.47 -0.02 -35.77
C TYR A 419 -54.26 1.23 -36.13
N LYS A 420 -55.50 1.01 -36.54
CA LYS A 420 -56.51 2.05 -36.74
C LYS A 420 -57.73 1.71 -35.91
N ASN A 421 -58.17 2.57 -35.00
CA ASN A 421 -59.28 2.33 -34.08
C ASN A 421 -59.11 1.06 -33.23
N ASN A 422 -57.88 0.75 -32.78
CA ASN A 422 -57.47 -0.42 -32.05
C ASN A 422 -57.57 -1.76 -32.85
N GLU A 423 -57.81 -1.71 -34.14
CA GLU A 423 -57.73 -2.87 -35.01
C GLU A 423 -56.47 -2.86 -35.83
N GLN A 424 -55.82 -4.00 -35.98
CA GLN A 424 -54.61 -4.11 -36.77
C GLN A 424 -54.92 -3.82 -38.23
N PHE A 425 -54.38 -2.69 -38.73
CA PHE A 425 -54.59 -2.23 -40.09
C PHE A 425 -53.58 -2.84 -41.06
N ASN A 426 -52.31 -2.96 -40.63
CA ASN A 426 -51.26 -3.51 -41.45
C ASN A 426 -50.15 -4.10 -40.56
N HIS A 427 -49.47 -5.15 -41.08
CA HIS A 427 -48.28 -5.76 -40.49
C HIS A 427 -47.20 -5.82 -41.55
N ASN A 428 -45.97 -5.41 -41.15
CA ASN A 428 -44.82 -5.47 -42.02
C ASN A 428 -43.60 -6.08 -41.30
N ASP A 429 -43.08 -7.15 -41.81
CA ASP A 429 -41.75 -7.69 -41.43
C ASP A 429 -40.72 -7.26 -42.47
N TRP A 430 -39.87 -6.33 -42.10
CA TRP A 430 -38.84 -5.82 -43.00
C TRP A 430 -37.54 -6.60 -42.92
N GLY A 431 -37.43 -7.51 -42.01
CA GLY A 431 -36.20 -8.25 -41.81
C GLY A 431 -35.07 -7.37 -41.30
N TYR A 432 -33.88 -7.53 -41.86
CA TYR A 432 -32.72 -6.77 -41.45
C TYR A 432 -32.75 -5.34 -42.04
N ILE A 433 -32.57 -4.36 -41.15
CA ILE A 433 -32.62 -2.92 -41.55
C ILE A 433 -31.23 -2.28 -41.68
N ASP A 434 -30.22 -2.91 -41.19
CA ASP A 434 -28.82 -2.48 -41.22
C ASP A 434 -28.22 -2.40 -42.67
N ASN A 435 -28.87 -2.99 -43.64
CA ASN A 435 -28.44 -2.99 -45.04
C ASN A 435 -29.60 -3.04 -46.05
N ASN A 436 -30.82 -2.70 -45.66
CA ASN A 436 -31.93 -2.69 -46.61
C ASN A 436 -32.09 -1.29 -47.26
N ASN A 437 -32.75 -1.25 -48.41
CA ASN A 437 -33.01 -0.04 -49.17
C ASN A 437 -34.37 0.56 -48.93
N LYS A 438 -35.09 0.16 -47.88
CA LYS A 438 -36.43 0.67 -47.53
C LYS A 438 -36.39 1.94 -46.70
N GLY A 439 -35.20 2.29 -46.18
CA GLY A 439 -34.99 3.48 -45.39
C GLY A 439 -33.52 3.88 -45.34
N THR A 440 -33.21 4.93 -44.61
CA THR A 440 -31.86 5.44 -44.42
C THR A 440 -31.32 4.96 -43.05
N TRP A 441 -30.25 4.18 -43.07
CA TRP A 441 -29.55 3.66 -41.90
C TRP A 441 -28.32 4.51 -41.60
N THR A 442 -28.15 4.88 -40.34
CA THR A 442 -26.90 5.43 -39.80
C THR A 442 -26.54 4.77 -38.49
N TYR A 443 -25.25 4.68 -38.23
CA TYR A 443 -24.73 4.13 -37.00
C TYR A 443 -23.50 4.91 -36.52
N ASP A 444 -23.53 5.34 -35.26
CA ASP A 444 -22.41 5.98 -34.59
C ASP A 444 -21.71 4.94 -33.70
N SER A 445 -20.52 4.51 -34.08
CA SER A 445 -19.73 3.53 -33.35
C SER A 445 -19.18 4.06 -32.02
N SER A 446 -19.05 5.37 -31.86
CA SER A 446 -18.53 5.98 -30.64
C SER A 446 -19.54 5.93 -29.50
N THR A 447 -20.81 6.00 -29.81
CA THR A 447 -21.93 5.99 -28.85
C THR A 447 -22.74 4.70 -28.89
N SER A 448 -22.46 3.83 -29.87
CA SER A 448 -23.26 2.63 -30.20
C SER A 448 -24.72 2.94 -30.45
N THR A 449 -25.02 4.08 -31.06
CA THR A 449 -26.37 4.51 -31.39
C THR A 449 -26.68 4.31 -32.85
N TYR A 450 -27.89 3.90 -33.14
CA TYR A 450 -28.40 3.82 -34.50
C TYR A 450 -29.54 4.80 -34.73
N SER A 451 -29.71 5.17 -36.00
CA SER A 451 -30.90 5.84 -36.50
C SER A 451 -31.33 5.19 -37.82
N TYR A 452 -32.59 4.94 -37.93
CA TYR A 452 -33.19 4.41 -39.15
C TYR A 452 -34.45 5.20 -39.51
N THR A 453 -34.41 5.91 -40.65
CA THR A 453 -35.53 6.74 -41.11
C THR A 453 -36.16 6.08 -42.32
N PHE A 454 -37.47 5.95 -42.30
CA PHE A 454 -38.25 5.34 -43.37
C PHE A 454 -39.62 6.04 -43.52
N THR A 455 -40.26 5.86 -44.65
CA THR A 455 -41.55 6.45 -44.94
C THR A 455 -42.63 5.38 -44.99
N ILE A 456 -43.73 5.61 -44.29
CA ILE A 456 -44.97 4.84 -44.43
C ILE A 456 -45.89 5.65 -45.35
N THR A 457 -46.38 5.02 -46.39
CA THR A 457 -47.18 5.69 -47.44
C THR A 457 -48.59 5.16 -47.52
N GLY A 458 -49.50 5.94 -48.07
CA GLY A 458 -50.87 5.50 -48.39
C GLY A 458 -51.81 5.43 -47.18
N LEU A 459 -51.53 6.19 -46.13
CA LEU A 459 -52.41 6.33 -44.98
C LEU A 459 -53.54 7.32 -45.28
N GLU A 460 -54.71 7.12 -44.66
CA GLU A 460 -55.80 8.06 -44.79
C GLU A 460 -55.53 9.36 -44.02
N TYR A 461 -55.44 10.49 -44.69
CA TYR A 461 -55.05 11.80 -44.17
C TYR A 461 -55.78 12.22 -42.90
N LEU A 462 -57.10 11.97 -42.78
CA LEU A 462 -57.89 12.34 -41.61
C LEU A 462 -57.98 11.27 -40.52
N SER A 463 -57.23 10.26 -40.65
CA SER A 463 -57.19 9.12 -39.67
C SER A 463 -55.97 9.20 -38.76
N VAL A 464 -56.12 8.63 -37.57
CA VAL A 464 -55.03 8.47 -36.60
C VAL A 464 -54.69 7.00 -36.55
N TYR A 465 -53.37 6.72 -36.60
CA TYR A 465 -52.85 5.39 -36.52
C TYR A 465 -51.90 5.27 -35.32
N GLU A 466 -51.96 4.15 -34.62
CA GLU A 466 -50.91 3.75 -33.67
C GLU A 466 -49.92 2.88 -34.43
N LEU A 467 -48.66 3.29 -34.43
CA LEU A 467 -47.55 2.54 -34.95
C LEU A 467 -46.83 1.86 -33.81
N VAL A 468 -46.75 0.54 -33.87
CA VAL A 468 -45.98 -0.27 -32.93
C VAL A 468 -44.81 -0.88 -33.68
N ILE A 469 -43.62 -0.42 -33.41
CA ILE A 469 -42.39 -0.92 -34.03
C ILE A 469 -41.73 -1.89 -33.07
N LYS A 470 -41.33 -3.03 -33.59
CA LYS A 470 -40.56 -4.02 -32.85
C LYS A 470 -39.22 -4.22 -33.53
N VAL A 471 -38.13 -3.99 -32.77
CA VAL A 471 -36.77 -4.29 -33.22
C VAL A 471 -36.18 -5.41 -32.40
N SER A 472 -35.44 -6.28 -33.04
CA SER A 472 -34.77 -7.41 -32.40
C SER A 472 -33.34 -7.57 -32.94
N ASP A 473 -32.48 -8.11 -32.12
CA ASP A 473 -31.13 -8.50 -32.52
C ASP A 473 -30.83 -9.96 -32.11
N GLU A 474 -29.63 -10.43 -32.27
CA GLU A 474 -29.26 -11.82 -31.96
C GLU A 474 -29.35 -12.13 -30.46
N VAL A 475 -29.35 -11.14 -29.57
CA VAL A 475 -29.52 -11.30 -28.12
C VAL A 475 -30.98 -11.05 -27.70
N ALA A 476 -31.53 -9.94 -28.10
CA ALA A 476 -32.90 -9.55 -27.80
C ALA A 476 -33.83 -10.13 -28.87
N VAL A 477 -33.90 -11.46 -29.00
CA VAL A 477 -34.67 -12.15 -30.03
C VAL A 477 -36.19 -11.87 -29.95
N ASN A 478 -36.70 -11.61 -28.74
CA ASN A 478 -38.10 -11.20 -28.54
C ASN A 478 -38.36 -9.75 -28.88
N GLY A 479 -37.29 -8.98 -29.15
CA GLY A 479 -37.33 -7.58 -29.53
C GLY A 479 -37.66 -6.62 -28.39
N VAL A 480 -37.49 -5.34 -28.69
CA VAL A 480 -37.93 -4.19 -27.92
C VAL A 480 -38.90 -3.40 -28.76
N GLU A 481 -39.88 -2.75 -28.15
CA GLU A 481 -40.95 -2.05 -28.84
C GLU A 481 -40.82 -0.55 -28.65
N ALA A 482 -41.15 0.18 -29.72
CA ALA A 482 -41.38 1.61 -29.70
C ALA A 482 -42.77 1.90 -30.30
N ARG A 483 -43.42 2.94 -29.82
CA ARG A 483 -44.77 3.32 -30.29
C ARG A 483 -44.79 4.78 -30.68
N SER A 484 -45.48 5.07 -31.76
CA SER A 484 -45.72 6.43 -32.24
C SER A 484 -47.15 6.59 -32.72
N ILE A 485 -47.67 7.75 -32.59
CA ILE A 485 -48.99 8.11 -33.18
C ILE A 485 -48.73 8.84 -34.50
N LEU A 486 -49.33 8.34 -35.56
CA LEU A 486 -49.27 8.92 -36.88
C LEU A 486 -50.58 9.65 -37.16
N ALA A 487 -50.52 10.96 -37.40
CA ALA A 487 -51.68 11.79 -37.65
C ALA A 487 -51.31 12.97 -38.55
N SER A 488 -52.29 13.49 -39.32
CA SER A 488 -52.13 14.65 -40.14
C SER A 488 -52.21 15.98 -39.39
N ARG A 489 -52.67 15.91 -38.15
CA ARG A 489 -52.75 17.06 -37.24
C ARG A 489 -52.18 16.70 -35.91
N PRO A 490 -51.53 17.68 -35.21
CA PRO A 490 -51.14 17.44 -33.84
C PRO A 490 -52.39 17.06 -33.04
N ILE A 491 -52.22 16.11 -32.11
CA ILE A 491 -53.27 15.69 -31.17
C ILE A 491 -53.81 16.90 -30.41
N PHE A 492 -53.05 18.00 -30.40
CA PHE A 492 -53.38 19.27 -29.78
C PHE A 492 -53.28 20.41 -30.79
N ASP A 493 -54.28 21.23 -30.83
CA ASP A 493 -54.26 22.53 -31.58
C ASP A 493 -54.12 23.68 -30.56
N TRP A 494 -53.02 24.46 -30.68
CA TRP A 494 -52.75 25.61 -29.82
C TRP A 494 -53.35 26.86 -30.47
N GLY A 495 -54.61 27.16 -30.15
CA GLY A 495 -55.18 28.51 -30.36
C GLY A 495 -54.59 29.45 -29.30
N ARG A 496 -54.60 30.77 -29.60
CA ARG A 496 -54.11 31.79 -28.67
C ARG A 496 -54.86 31.84 -27.34
N THR A 497 -56.01 31.19 -27.25
CA THR A 497 -56.94 31.17 -26.12
C THR A 497 -57.55 29.82 -25.81
N ASP A 498 -57.40 28.80 -26.66
CA ASP A 498 -58.04 27.48 -26.51
C ASP A 498 -57.11 26.34 -26.77
N PHE A 499 -57.25 25.29 -25.95
CA PHE A 499 -56.53 24.03 -26.06
C PHE A 499 -57.52 22.96 -26.54
N ASN A 500 -57.44 22.58 -27.81
CA ASN A 500 -58.35 21.61 -28.40
C ASN A 500 -57.67 20.30 -28.66
N PHE A 501 -58.23 19.20 -28.10
CA PHE A 501 -57.85 17.84 -28.48
C PHE A 501 -58.60 17.46 -29.76
N ASN A 502 -57.90 17.17 -30.83
CA ASN A 502 -58.47 16.73 -32.10
C ASN A 502 -58.82 15.24 -32.13
N VAL A 503 -58.59 14.52 -31.02
CA VAL A 503 -58.91 13.12 -30.83
C VAL A 503 -59.56 12.90 -29.47
N PRO A 504 -60.47 11.89 -29.32
CA PRO A 504 -61.00 11.55 -28.01
C PRO A 504 -59.87 11.04 -27.11
N VAL A 505 -59.49 11.82 -26.12
CA VAL A 505 -58.54 11.40 -25.10
C VAL A 505 -59.29 10.61 -24.03
N THR A 506 -59.33 9.29 -24.13
CA THR A 506 -59.78 8.40 -23.05
C THR A 506 -58.61 8.16 -22.10
N ILE A 507 -58.51 8.95 -21.06
CA ILE A 507 -57.64 8.70 -19.93
C ILE A 507 -58.43 7.78 -19.00
N GLN A 508 -58.05 6.52 -18.89
CA GLN A 508 -58.57 5.62 -17.85
C GLN A 508 -58.15 6.16 -16.48
N GLY A 509 -59.13 6.87 -15.81
CA GLY A 509 -59.08 7.05 -14.36
C GLY A 509 -58.02 8.01 -13.81
N GLY A 510 -57.95 9.23 -14.26
CA GLY A 510 -57.17 10.31 -13.65
C GLY A 510 -56.18 11.00 -14.58
N GLN A 511 -55.85 12.22 -14.27
CA GLN A 511 -54.82 12.98 -15.00
C GLN A 511 -53.48 12.25 -14.85
N VAL A 512 -52.80 12.00 -15.97
CA VAL A 512 -51.42 11.55 -15.95
C VAL A 512 -50.56 12.70 -15.39
N PRO A 513 -49.94 12.52 -14.23
CA PRO A 513 -49.11 13.58 -13.68
C PRO A 513 -47.96 13.91 -14.62
N THR A 514 -47.80 15.15 -15.00
CA THR A 514 -46.67 15.64 -15.79
C THR A 514 -45.71 16.36 -14.87
N ILE A 515 -44.41 16.23 -15.15
CA ILE A 515 -43.42 17.03 -14.43
C ILE A 515 -43.60 18.49 -14.82
N VAL A 516 -43.97 19.32 -13.84
CA VAL A 516 -44.16 20.77 -14.03
C VAL A 516 -42.93 21.59 -13.71
N GLU A 517 -42.07 21.03 -12.85
CA GLU A 517 -40.80 21.65 -12.48
C GLU A 517 -39.82 20.58 -12.05
N GLN A 518 -38.58 20.68 -12.48
CA GLN A 518 -37.49 19.84 -11.98
C GLN A 518 -36.15 20.58 -12.07
N GLY A 519 -35.20 20.22 -11.22
CA GLY A 519 -33.89 20.83 -11.23
C GLY A 519 -33.05 20.43 -10.04
N THR A 520 -31.91 21.13 -9.91
CA THR A 520 -31.04 21.06 -8.75
C THR A 520 -31.08 22.40 -8.04
N HIS A 521 -31.50 22.39 -6.79
CA HIS A 521 -31.51 23.59 -5.96
C HIS A 521 -30.09 23.94 -5.49
N TRP A 522 -29.79 25.23 -5.25
CA TRP A 522 -28.45 25.68 -4.79
C TRP A 522 -27.97 25.04 -3.50
N SER A 523 -28.89 24.49 -2.66
CA SER A 523 -28.56 23.72 -1.44
C SER A 523 -28.21 22.27 -1.71
N GLY A 524 -28.08 21.84 -2.96
CA GLY A 524 -27.67 20.50 -3.35
C GLY A 524 -28.78 19.47 -3.51
N TRP A 525 -30.03 19.85 -3.30
CA TRP A 525 -31.18 19.00 -3.57
C TRP A 525 -31.47 18.92 -5.07
N ASN A 526 -31.64 17.70 -5.60
CA ASN A 526 -32.38 17.48 -6.83
C ASN A 526 -33.84 17.34 -6.50
N TYR A 527 -34.73 17.81 -7.38
CA TYR A 527 -36.15 17.77 -7.13
C TYR A 527 -36.98 17.64 -8.40
N ARG A 528 -38.20 17.13 -8.25
CA ARG A 528 -39.27 17.12 -9.26
C ARG A 528 -40.60 17.48 -8.60
N LYS A 529 -41.43 18.19 -9.34
CA LYS A 529 -42.82 18.50 -8.98
C LYS A 529 -43.71 18.04 -10.10
N TRP A 530 -44.81 17.43 -9.75
CA TRP A 530 -45.81 16.97 -10.73
C TRP A 530 -47.09 17.79 -10.66
N SER A 531 -47.86 17.76 -11.77
CA SER A 531 -49.14 18.49 -11.92
C SER A 531 -50.26 18.01 -11.02
N ASP A 532 -50.11 16.83 -10.38
CA ASP A 532 -51.03 16.28 -9.38
C ASP A 532 -50.74 16.73 -7.95
N GLY A 533 -49.75 17.62 -7.80
CA GLY A 533 -49.31 18.11 -6.50
C GLY A 533 -48.25 17.27 -5.81
N LEU A 534 -47.94 16.10 -6.34
CA LEU A 534 -46.82 15.31 -5.80
C LEU A 534 -45.48 16.03 -6.03
N ALA A 535 -44.59 15.91 -5.11
CA ALA A 535 -43.19 16.33 -5.29
C ALA A 535 -42.25 15.38 -4.59
N GLU A 536 -41.10 15.22 -5.17
CA GLU A 536 -39.99 14.49 -4.56
C GLU A 536 -38.72 15.34 -4.61
N CYS A 537 -37.88 15.16 -3.62
CA CYS A 537 -36.52 15.67 -3.67
C CYS A 537 -35.53 14.67 -3.03
N TRP A 538 -34.32 14.66 -3.57
CA TRP A 538 -33.28 13.73 -3.11
C TRP A 538 -31.92 14.40 -3.13
N MET A 539 -31.07 13.97 -2.22
CA MET A 539 -29.67 14.37 -2.18
C MET A 539 -28.82 13.38 -1.40
N THR A 540 -27.51 13.52 -1.50
CA THR A 540 -26.55 12.84 -0.66
C THR A 540 -25.82 13.86 0.21
N LEU A 541 -25.78 13.60 1.51
CA LEU A 541 -25.06 14.42 2.50
C LEU A 541 -23.87 13.61 3.05
N GLU A 542 -22.69 14.19 3.06
CA GLU A 542 -21.55 13.66 3.80
C GLU A 542 -21.54 14.29 5.20
N VAL A 543 -21.51 13.44 6.23
CA VAL A 543 -21.34 13.86 7.62
C VAL A 543 -20.11 13.19 8.20
N GLU A 544 -19.28 13.95 8.91
CA GLU A 544 -18.11 13.43 9.59
C GLU A 544 -18.38 13.40 11.10
N THR A 545 -18.47 12.20 11.65
CA THR A 545 -18.81 12.01 13.06
C THR A 545 -18.26 10.70 13.62
N ALA A 546 -18.14 10.62 14.93
CA ALA A 546 -17.91 9.37 15.64
C ALA A 546 -19.24 8.76 16.08
N VAL A 547 -19.35 7.45 16.04
CA VAL A 547 -20.48 6.69 16.60
C VAL A 547 -19.93 5.90 17.78
N ASN A 548 -19.78 6.58 18.91
CA ASN A 548 -19.03 6.06 20.07
C ASN A 548 -19.72 6.26 21.42
N THR A 549 -20.85 6.95 21.47
CA THR A 549 -21.64 7.10 22.70
C THR A 549 -22.46 5.83 22.93
N ALA A 550 -22.12 5.06 23.96
CA ALA A 550 -22.85 3.84 24.31
C ALA A 550 -24.29 4.19 24.72
N THR A 551 -25.26 3.57 24.06
CA THR A 551 -26.70 3.72 24.37
C THR A 551 -27.24 2.50 25.13
N ASN A 552 -26.66 1.33 24.91
CA ASN A 552 -26.85 0.10 25.68
C ASN A 552 -25.68 -0.86 25.47
N ALA A 553 -25.74 -2.08 25.98
CA ALA A 553 -24.61 -3.03 26.00
C ALA A 553 -23.98 -3.34 24.63
N ASN A 554 -24.72 -3.16 23.52
CA ASN A 554 -24.27 -3.54 22.18
C ASN A 554 -24.52 -2.47 21.11
N TRP A 555 -24.89 -1.23 21.51
CA TRP A 555 -25.20 -0.16 20.59
C TRP A 555 -24.48 1.14 20.95
N TYR A 556 -23.96 1.79 19.94
CA TYR A 556 -23.32 3.10 20.02
C TYR A 556 -24.06 4.09 19.13
N SER A 557 -24.11 5.36 19.52
CA SER A 557 -24.74 6.44 18.80
C SER A 557 -23.76 7.57 18.52
N SER A 558 -24.01 8.31 17.45
CA SER A 558 -23.37 9.61 17.20
C SER A 558 -23.98 10.73 18.07
N GLY A 559 -25.12 10.47 18.68
CA GLY A 559 -26.01 11.51 19.15
C GLY A 559 -26.73 12.21 17.99
N GLU A 560 -27.49 13.27 18.29
CA GLU A 560 -28.19 14.06 17.27
C GLU A 560 -27.19 14.81 16.39
N LEU A 561 -27.32 14.63 15.08
CA LEU A 561 -26.54 15.33 14.07
C LEU A 561 -27.35 16.50 13.51
N SER A 562 -27.16 17.69 14.04
CA SER A 562 -27.87 18.91 13.59
C SER A 562 -27.66 19.20 12.10
N ALA A 563 -26.52 18.83 11.53
CA ALA A 563 -26.22 18.95 10.10
C ALA A 563 -27.18 18.16 9.21
N THR A 564 -27.87 17.15 9.75
CA THR A 564 -28.85 16.31 9.02
C THR A 564 -30.24 16.94 8.94
N ASN A 565 -30.49 18.03 9.68
CA ASN A 565 -31.74 18.78 9.65
C ASN A 565 -31.75 19.77 8.46
N LEU A 566 -31.90 19.24 7.26
CA LEU A 566 -31.77 19.96 6.01
C LEU A 566 -33.06 20.68 5.64
N SER A 567 -32.94 21.89 5.10
CA SER A 567 -34.08 22.61 4.51
C SER A 567 -34.39 22.03 3.13
N PHE A 568 -35.65 21.76 2.86
CA PHE A 568 -36.11 21.33 1.54
C PHE A 568 -35.97 22.46 0.51
N PRO A 569 -35.91 22.15 -0.79
CA PRO A 569 -35.82 23.13 -1.86
C PRO A 569 -37.11 23.95 -2.02
N PHE A 570 -38.21 23.47 -1.44
CA PHE A 570 -39.53 24.11 -1.40
C PHE A 570 -40.30 23.64 -0.17
N THR A 571 -41.44 24.28 0.12
CA THR A 571 -42.31 23.92 1.24
C THR A 571 -43.34 22.89 0.79
N PHE A 572 -43.51 21.82 1.54
CA PHE A 572 -44.58 20.82 1.37
C PHE A 572 -45.86 21.29 2.10
N THR A 573 -47.03 20.93 1.60
CA THR A 573 -48.34 21.27 2.22
C THR A 573 -48.59 20.56 3.54
N SER A 574 -48.04 19.37 3.66
CA SER A 574 -48.00 18.58 4.90
C SER A 574 -46.60 17.99 5.08
N ARG A 575 -46.31 17.48 6.28
CA ARG A 575 -45.03 16.84 6.53
C ARG A 575 -44.80 15.69 5.53
N PRO A 576 -43.74 15.74 4.70
CA PRO A 576 -43.47 14.73 3.71
C PRO A 576 -42.92 13.44 4.37
N THR A 577 -42.98 12.34 3.63
CA THR A 577 -42.26 11.12 3.98
C THR A 577 -40.78 11.36 3.64
N VAL A 578 -39.92 11.19 4.64
CA VAL A 578 -38.48 11.30 4.51
C VAL A 578 -37.86 9.93 4.77
N THR A 579 -37.21 9.38 3.78
CA THR A 579 -36.40 8.18 3.89
C THR A 579 -34.94 8.57 3.89
N VAL A 580 -34.20 8.11 4.89
CA VAL A 580 -32.76 8.33 4.99
C VAL A 580 -32.07 7.00 5.12
N GLN A 581 -31.05 6.80 4.30
CA GLN A 581 -30.27 5.57 4.31
C GLN A 581 -28.78 5.89 4.40
N THR A 582 -28.02 5.07 5.08
CA THR A 582 -26.56 5.13 4.99
C THR A 582 -26.09 4.45 3.72
N MET A 583 -25.23 5.12 2.98
CA MET A 583 -24.47 4.49 1.90
C MET A 583 -23.15 3.98 2.51
N PRO A 584 -22.80 2.69 2.35
CA PRO A 584 -21.59 2.15 2.96
C PRO A 584 -20.36 2.80 2.34
N THR A 585 -19.57 3.46 3.21
CA THR A 585 -18.24 3.98 2.90
C THR A 585 -17.21 3.21 3.72
N GLY A 586 -16.82 2.01 3.24
CA GLY A 586 -15.88 1.15 3.97
C GLY A 586 -16.55 0.14 4.93
N SER A 587 -15.79 -0.39 5.88
CA SER A 587 -16.16 -1.54 6.72
C SER A 587 -17.06 -1.24 7.92
N SER A 588 -17.64 -0.05 8.05
CA SER A 588 -18.44 0.32 9.22
C SER A 588 -19.93 0.33 8.91
N TRP A 589 -20.65 -0.58 9.51
CA TRP A 589 -22.10 -0.63 9.48
C TRP A 589 -22.71 0.41 10.42
N CYS A 590 -23.48 1.35 9.87
CA CYS A 590 -24.30 2.28 10.64
C CYS A 590 -25.74 2.24 10.13
N ILE A 591 -26.66 2.37 11.06
CA ILE A 591 -28.09 2.53 10.76
C ILE A 591 -28.49 3.95 11.13
N VAL A 592 -29.31 4.57 10.28
CA VAL A 592 -29.86 5.90 10.54
C VAL A 592 -31.14 5.78 11.36
N PHE A 593 -31.25 6.56 12.42
CA PHE A 593 -32.48 6.70 13.19
C PHE A 593 -32.88 8.17 13.28
N PRO A 594 -34.19 8.49 13.28
CA PRO A 594 -34.66 9.82 13.63
C PRO A 594 -34.17 10.21 15.04
N SER A 595 -33.77 11.47 15.20
CA SER A 595 -33.39 12.04 16.48
C SER A 595 -34.53 12.89 17.09
N ASN A 596 -34.20 13.70 18.11
CA ASN A 596 -35.21 14.48 18.84
C ASN A 596 -35.81 15.62 18.00
N THR A 597 -35.10 16.13 17.00
CA THR A 597 -35.62 17.20 16.14
C THR A 597 -36.50 16.60 15.04
N THR A 598 -37.79 16.75 15.22
CA THR A 598 -38.80 16.24 14.26
C THR A 598 -38.81 17.05 12.97
N GLY A 599 -38.92 16.38 11.82
CA GLY A 599 -39.08 17.04 10.52
C GLY A 599 -40.40 17.84 10.41
N SER A 600 -40.43 18.78 9.51
CA SER A 600 -41.57 19.67 9.25
C SER A 600 -41.91 19.70 7.75
N THR A 601 -42.78 20.59 7.35
CA THR A 601 -43.06 20.86 5.92
C THR A 601 -41.92 21.53 5.18
N THR A 602 -40.90 22.03 5.89
CA THR A 602 -39.76 22.76 5.31
C THR A 602 -38.39 22.09 5.61
N LYS A 603 -38.35 21.10 6.50
CA LYS A 603 -37.10 20.47 6.94
C LYS A 603 -37.23 18.98 7.17
N THR A 604 -36.14 18.26 6.96
CA THR A 604 -36.06 16.80 7.14
C THR A 604 -36.24 16.34 8.59
N GLY A 605 -35.87 17.17 9.57
CA GLY A 605 -35.59 16.73 10.93
C GLY A 605 -34.16 16.26 11.09
N SER A 606 -33.73 16.09 12.32
CA SER A 606 -32.39 15.56 12.64
C SER A 606 -32.38 14.05 12.74
N TYR A 607 -31.26 13.47 12.41
CA TYR A 607 -31.01 12.05 12.46
C TYR A 607 -29.76 11.75 13.31
N GLN A 608 -29.63 10.53 13.74
CA GLN A 608 -28.46 10.01 14.41
C GLN A 608 -28.02 8.72 13.75
N LEU A 609 -26.74 8.44 13.81
CA LEU A 609 -26.16 7.19 13.35
C LEU A 609 -25.96 6.25 14.53
N ASN A 610 -26.38 5.01 14.38
CA ASN A 610 -26.18 3.97 15.38
C ASN A 610 -25.43 2.78 14.77
N SER A 611 -24.59 2.13 15.56
CA SER A 611 -23.78 0.98 15.15
C SER A 611 -23.64 -0.01 16.30
N MET A 612 -23.43 -1.26 15.96
CA MET A 612 -23.10 -2.31 16.94
C MET A 612 -21.65 -2.24 17.46
N SER A 613 -20.81 -1.43 16.85
CA SER A 613 -19.43 -1.21 17.26
C SER A 613 -19.12 0.27 17.39
N SER A 614 -18.35 0.65 18.40
CA SER A 614 -17.83 2.02 18.54
C SER A 614 -16.92 2.37 17.38
N THR A 615 -17.10 3.56 16.80
CA THR A 615 -16.25 4.08 15.73
C THR A 615 -15.64 5.42 16.11
N THR A 616 -14.41 5.66 15.68
CA THR A 616 -13.81 7.00 15.71
C THR A 616 -14.48 7.90 14.67
N THR A 617 -14.18 9.20 14.69
CA THR A 617 -14.66 10.16 13.70
C THR A 617 -14.35 9.67 12.27
N ARG A 618 -15.39 9.55 11.47
CA ARG A 618 -15.37 9.08 10.07
C ARG A 618 -16.40 9.81 9.25
N LYS A 619 -16.21 9.74 7.93
CA LYS A 619 -17.18 10.22 6.96
C LYS A 619 -18.26 9.17 6.71
N HIS A 620 -19.50 9.59 6.76
CA HIS A 620 -20.68 8.79 6.45
C HIS A 620 -21.49 9.49 5.36
N LEU A 621 -21.92 8.75 4.36
CA LEU A 621 -22.80 9.27 3.32
C LEU A 621 -24.25 8.90 3.67
N LEU A 622 -25.11 9.89 3.69
CA LEU A 622 -26.54 9.74 3.92
C LEU A 622 -27.29 10.09 2.64
N ALA A 623 -28.03 9.12 2.09
CA ALA A 623 -28.92 9.34 0.97
C ALA A 623 -30.33 9.69 1.48
N TYR A 624 -30.85 10.81 1.05
CA TYR A 624 -32.18 11.29 1.37
C TYR A 624 -33.09 11.09 0.15
N ASP A 625 -34.28 10.55 0.38
CA ASP A 625 -35.42 10.50 -0.56
C ASP A 625 -36.65 11.03 0.18
N VAL A 626 -37.25 12.06 -0.37
CA VAL A 626 -38.36 12.79 0.25
C VAL A 626 -39.53 12.88 -0.72
N LYS A 627 -40.73 12.50 -0.28
CA LYS A 627 -41.94 12.51 -1.07
C LYS A 627 -43.09 13.13 -0.29
N GLY A 628 -43.85 13.97 -0.97
CA GLY A 628 -44.99 14.64 -0.38
C GLY A 628 -45.73 15.53 -1.39
N TYR A 629 -46.69 16.28 -0.92
CA TYR A 629 -47.44 17.22 -1.75
C TYR A 629 -46.90 18.63 -1.53
N TRP A 630 -46.74 19.40 -2.64
CA TRP A 630 -46.19 20.75 -2.60
C TRP A 630 -47.24 21.84 -2.79
N TYR A 631 -48.45 21.49 -3.22
CA TYR A 631 -49.65 22.32 -3.23
C TYR A 631 -50.90 21.50 -2.98
#